data_25faa3eb669934e23f4079e0e1e402ca
#
_entry.id   25faa3eb669934e23f4079e0e1e402ca
#
_cell.length_a   1.000
_cell.length_b   1.000
_cell.length_c   1.000
_cell.angle_alpha   90.00
_cell.angle_beta   90.00
_cell.angle_gamma   90.00
#
_symmetry.space_group_name_H-M   'P 1'
#
loop_
_entity.id
_entity.type
_entity.pdbx_description
1 polymer ?
#
loop_
_entity_poly.entity_id
_entity_poly.type
_entity_poly.pdbx_seq_one_letter_code
_entity_poly.pdbx_strand_id
1 'polypeptide(L)'
;MKFKSLLFIITISALSFLLGACRADWQKWMHAQEEKSMTIQRYDRLLDEFVSLNSYSALQRMNTEYSQETILLIENVLSLGRVEDPNIDRKLREYFLDSTLQVILQDVHQEYSNLKSEEARLGKIFWTLKEEDPDFTIPLVYTQISALNQSIVVGDSILGISLDKYLGADYPLYTTYYYPCQRRSMRRERIVSDAASFYLYSEYWKPGDTASLLDRMVFVGKIHWIIAHILGDVSLTDEIDFHGKRKKWCEENQEKAWKYIVDHGFLQTKDFMQTRTFMGPFPYTKGLSEESADQLGYWFGIHIADAFMKKYPDTTIRELLNMSSQEIYKKSEYKP
;
A
#
# COMPACT_ATOMS: atom_id res chain seq x y z
N MET A 1 48.22 -49.27 -9.68
CA MET A 1 48.18 -47.81 -9.56
C MET A 1 47.24 -47.11 -10.55
N LYS A 2 46.94 -47.64 -11.72
CA LYS A 2 46.09 -46.97 -12.74
C LYS A 2 44.59 -46.85 -12.42
N PHE A 3 44.02 -47.76 -11.62
CA PHE A 3 42.58 -47.79 -11.30
C PHE A 3 42.15 -46.69 -10.28
N LYS A 4 43.02 -46.35 -9.33
CA LYS A 4 42.74 -45.29 -8.34
C LYS A 4 42.76 -43.88 -8.94
N SER A 5 43.60 -43.64 -9.96
CA SER A 5 43.68 -42.36 -10.67
C SER A 5 42.44 -42.13 -11.56
N LEU A 6 41.87 -43.19 -12.16
CA LEU A 6 40.68 -43.08 -13.00
C LEU A 6 39.45 -42.73 -12.15
N LEU A 7 39.28 -43.34 -10.97
CA LEU A 7 38.19 -43.07 -10.04
C LEU A 7 38.22 -41.64 -9.53
N PHE A 8 39.42 -41.10 -9.24
CA PHE A 8 39.64 -39.73 -8.76
C PHE A 8 39.31 -38.68 -9.82
N ILE A 9 39.60 -38.96 -11.10
CA ILE A 9 39.25 -38.07 -12.22
C ILE A 9 37.72 -38.04 -12.45
N ILE A 10 37.02 -39.18 -12.34
CA ILE A 10 35.58 -39.28 -12.49
C ILE A 10 34.87 -38.54 -11.34
N THR A 11 35.35 -38.62 -10.11
CA THR A 11 34.76 -37.90 -8.97
C THR A 11 34.94 -36.39 -9.07
N ILE A 12 36.08 -35.91 -9.56
CA ILE A 12 36.29 -34.45 -9.78
C ILE A 12 35.43 -33.93 -10.92
N SER A 13 35.24 -34.69 -12.00
CA SER A 13 34.38 -34.35 -13.12
C SER A 13 32.89 -34.30 -12.71
N ALA A 14 32.44 -35.25 -11.89
CA ALA A 14 31.06 -35.25 -11.37
C ALA A 14 30.79 -34.08 -10.42
N LEU A 15 31.78 -33.71 -9.59
CA LEU A 15 31.67 -32.56 -8.66
C LEU A 15 31.63 -31.23 -9.41
N SER A 16 32.38 -31.10 -10.50
CA SER A 16 32.36 -29.89 -11.36
C SER A 16 31.03 -29.74 -12.12
N PHE A 17 30.39 -30.83 -12.51
CA PHE A 17 29.04 -30.82 -13.14
C PHE A 17 27.95 -30.41 -12.16
N LEU A 18 28.01 -30.87 -10.90
CA LEU A 18 27.05 -30.47 -9.85
C LEU A 18 27.17 -29.00 -9.47
N LEU A 19 28.40 -28.47 -9.41
CA LEU A 19 28.65 -27.05 -9.14
C LEU A 19 28.24 -26.15 -10.33
N GLY A 20 28.32 -26.64 -11.55
CA GLY A 20 27.84 -25.93 -12.75
C GLY A 20 26.33 -25.85 -12.84
N ALA A 21 25.62 -26.92 -12.48
CA ALA A 21 24.14 -26.93 -12.46
C ALA A 21 23.59 -25.96 -11.39
N CYS A 22 24.13 -25.97 -10.17
CA CYS A 22 23.75 -25.01 -9.12
C CYS A 22 24.02 -23.56 -9.51
N ARG A 23 25.11 -23.29 -10.25
CA ARG A 23 25.39 -21.92 -10.74
C ARG A 23 24.42 -21.46 -11.81
N ALA A 24 24.03 -22.35 -12.73
CA ALA A 24 23.07 -22.04 -13.79
C ALA A 24 21.67 -21.77 -13.24
N ASP A 25 21.24 -22.56 -12.25
CA ASP A 25 19.96 -22.35 -11.56
C ASP A 25 19.96 -21.08 -10.71
N TRP A 26 21.07 -20.79 -10.01
CA TRP A 26 21.27 -19.54 -9.29
C TRP A 26 21.26 -18.32 -10.21
N GLN A 27 21.93 -18.38 -11.36
CA GLN A 27 21.91 -17.28 -12.34
C GLN A 27 20.52 -17.07 -12.94
N LYS A 28 19.80 -18.13 -13.29
CA LYS A 28 18.41 -18.05 -13.77
C LYS A 28 17.49 -17.45 -12.70
N TRP A 29 17.67 -17.86 -11.44
CA TRP A 29 16.90 -17.31 -10.32
C TRP A 29 17.23 -15.83 -10.08
N MET A 30 18.49 -15.43 -10.14
CA MET A 30 18.92 -14.03 -10.04
C MET A 30 18.38 -13.18 -11.20
N HIS A 31 18.44 -13.65 -12.45
CA HIS A 31 17.87 -12.96 -13.61
C HIS A 31 16.34 -12.87 -13.52
N ALA A 32 15.65 -13.91 -13.07
CA ALA A 32 14.21 -13.86 -12.85
C ALA A 32 13.81 -12.87 -11.75
N GLN A 33 14.67 -12.66 -10.75
CA GLN A 33 14.47 -11.62 -9.73
C GLN A 33 14.79 -10.21 -10.26
N GLU A 34 15.80 -10.05 -11.10
CA GLU A 34 16.11 -8.77 -11.76
C GLU A 34 15.01 -8.35 -12.75
N GLU A 35 14.44 -9.29 -13.51
CA GLU A 35 13.28 -9.03 -14.39
C GLU A 35 12.01 -8.62 -13.62
N LYS A 36 11.89 -9.01 -12.35
CA LYS A 36 10.77 -8.67 -11.46
C LYS A 36 11.10 -7.55 -10.47
N SER A 37 12.22 -6.86 -10.65
CA SER A 37 12.53 -5.72 -9.79
C SER A 37 11.61 -4.55 -10.11
N MET A 38 11.11 -3.88 -9.09
CA MET A 38 10.40 -2.62 -9.21
C MET A 38 11.33 -1.50 -8.73
N THR A 39 11.34 -0.39 -9.45
CA THR A 39 12.06 0.82 -9.03
C THR A 39 11.05 1.90 -8.69
N ILE A 40 11.20 2.53 -7.53
CA ILE A 40 10.42 3.70 -7.14
C ILE A 40 11.19 4.94 -7.56
N GLN A 41 10.61 5.73 -8.44
CA GLN A 41 11.21 6.97 -8.93
C GLN A 41 11.24 8.03 -7.82
N ARG A 42 12.41 8.63 -7.57
CA ARG A 42 12.64 9.58 -6.48
C ARG A 42 12.36 11.02 -6.94
N TYR A 43 11.10 11.31 -7.29
CA TYR A 43 10.69 12.66 -7.66
C TYR A 43 10.77 13.63 -6.47
N ASP A 44 10.58 13.14 -5.23
CA ASP A 44 10.80 13.90 -4.01
C ASP A 44 12.19 14.55 -3.92
N ARG A 45 13.24 13.84 -4.36
CA ARG A 45 14.62 14.37 -4.39
C ARG A 45 14.81 15.42 -5.47
N LEU A 46 14.16 15.23 -6.61
CA LEU A 46 14.23 16.18 -7.70
C LEU A 46 13.54 17.50 -7.32
N LEU A 47 12.40 17.41 -6.64
CA LEU A 47 11.71 18.55 -6.06
C LEU A 47 12.60 19.29 -5.03
N ASP A 48 13.22 18.56 -4.10
CA ASP A 48 14.12 19.13 -3.09
C ASP A 48 15.31 19.83 -3.76
N GLU A 49 15.96 19.22 -4.75
CA GLU A 49 17.06 19.84 -5.51
C GLU A 49 16.61 21.15 -6.18
N PHE A 50 15.43 21.18 -6.80
CA PHE A 50 14.88 22.38 -7.41
C PHE A 50 14.63 23.48 -6.37
N VAL A 51 13.95 23.14 -5.26
CA VAL A 51 13.53 24.11 -4.26
C VAL A 51 14.71 24.65 -3.43
N SER A 52 15.54 23.73 -2.90
CA SER A 52 16.62 24.08 -1.96
C SER A 52 17.85 24.66 -2.65
N LEU A 53 18.20 24.14 -3.84
CA LEU A 53 19.40 24.58 -4.60
C LEU A 53 19.08 25.49 -5.77
N ASN A 54 17.80 25.77 -6.05
CA ASN A 54 17.34 26.50 -7.24
C ASN A 54 17.90 25.90 -8.55
N SER A 55 17.92 24.55 -8.63
CA SER A 55 18.50 23.82 -9.74
C SER A 55 17.63 23.91 -10.98
N TYR A 56 18.11 24.57 -12.01
CA TYR A 56 17.43 24.62 -13.33
C TYR A 56 17.38 23.24 -13.99
N SER A 57 18.40 22.42 -13.79
CA SER A 57 18.44 21.05 -14.30
C SER A 57 17.34 20.18 -13.68
N ALA A 58 17.13 20.31 -12.36
CA ALA A 58 16.03 19.61 -11.67
C ALA A 58 14.67 20.06 -12.21
N LEU A 59 14.44 21.37 -12.33
CA LEU A 59 13.22 21.91 -12.92
C LEU A 59 12.97 21.39 -14.34
N GLN A 60 14.01 21.39 -15.19
CA GLN A 60 13.89 20.88 -16.56
C GLN A 60 13.46 19.41 -16.56
N ARG A 61 14.07 18.58 -15.71
CA ARG A 61 13.69 17.17 -15.58
C ARG A 61 12.27 17.00 -15.06
N MET A 62 11.85 17.78 -14.05
CA MET A 62 10.46 17.78 -13.58
C MET A 62 9.48 18.04 -14.72
N ASN A 63 9.79 18.98 -15.60
CA ASN A 63 8.89 19.37 -16.70
C ASN A 63 8.95 18.44 -17.94
N THR A 64 10.02 17.64 -18.11
CA THR A 64 10.22 16.80 -19.30
C THR A 64 10.14 15.31 -19.01
N GLU A 65 10.87 14.82 -18.00
CA GLU A 65 10.93 13.40 -17.65
C GLU A 65 9.80 12.99 -16.70
N TYR A 66 9.33 13.93 -15.85
CA TYR A 66 8.34 13.72 -14.77
C TYR A 66 7.13 14.65 -14.93
N SER A 67 6.70 14.86 -16.18
CA SER A 67 5.64 15.82 -16.46
C SER A 67 4.29 15.45 -15.82
N GLN A 68 3.94 14.18 -15.79
CA GLN A 68 2.69 13.71 -15.16
C GLN A 68 2.73 13.87 -13.63
N GLU A 69 3.84 13.49 -13.00
CA GLU A 69 4.06 13.66 -11.56
C GLU A 69 4.01 15.14 -11.17
N THR A 70 4.61 16.01 -11.99
CA THR A 70 4.62 17.46 -11.79
C THR A 70 3.21 18.04 -11.90
N ILE A 71 2.42 17.63 -12.88
CA ILE A 71 1.00 18.02 -13.03
C ILE A 71 0.21 17.57 -11.81
N LEU A 72 0.31 16.30 -11.43
CA LEU A 72 -0.39 15.74 -10.28
C LEU A 72 -0.05 16.50 -8.98
N LEU A 73 1.24 16.77 -8.75
CA LEU A 73 1.67 17.51 -7.58
C LEU A 73 1.10 18.94 -7.57
N ILE A 74 1.30 19.69 -8.63
CA ILE A 74 0.98 21.13 -8.69
C ILE A 74 -0.54 21.36 -8.71
N GLU A 75 -1.25 20.65 -9.59
CA GLU A 75 -2.66 20.92 -9.84
C GLU A 75 -3.59 20.17 -8.88
N ASN A 76 -3.28 18.90 -8.58
CA ASN A 76 -4.20 18.06 -7.80
C ASN A 76 -3.84 17.98 -6.32
N VAL A 77 -2.56 17.88 -5.99
CA VAL A 77 -2.12 17.69 -4.58
C VAL A 77 -2.00 19.02 -3.86
N LEU A 78 -1.25 19.97 -4.44
CA LEU A 78 -0.98 21.28 -3.82
C LEU A 78 -1.99 22.35 -4.21
N SER A 79 -2.72 22.17 -5.32
CA SER A 79 -3.69 23.13 -5.84
C SER A 79 -3.10 24.54 -6.05
N LEU A 80 -1.83 24.63 -6.52
CA LEU A 80 -1.13 25.91 -6.71
C LEU A 80 -1.53 26.64 -7.98
N GLY A 81 -2.15 25.96 -8.93
CA GLY A 81 -2.56 26.50 -10.21
C GLY A 81 -2.35 25.47 -11.33
N ARG A 82 -2.28 25.93 -12.56
CA ARG A 82 -2.02 25.09 -13.73
C ARG A 82 -0.53 25.11 -14.08
N VAL A 83 -0.04 23.97 -14.57
CA VAL A 83 1.39 23.86 -14.97
C VAL A 83 1.76 24.79 -16.13
N GLU A 84 0.79 25.22 -16.94
CA GLU A 84 1.01 26.19 -18.03
C GLU A 84 1.12 27.64 -17.54
N ASP A 85 0.86 27.95 -16.26
CA ASP A 85 1.04 29.31 -15.73
C ASP A 85 2.53 29.70 -15.82
N PRO A 86 2.87 30.79 -16.50
CA PRO A 86 4.28 31.23 -16.63
C PRO A 86 5.01 31.48 -15.31
N ASN A 87 4.27 31.62 -14.21
CA ASN A 87 4.82 31.83 -12.87
C ASN A 87 4.77 30.58 -11.98
N ILE A 88 4.37 29.41 -12.50
CA ILE A 88 4.11 28.22 -11.67
C ILE A 88 5.36 27.73 -10.96
N ASP A 89 6.51 27.75 -11.64
CA ASP A 89 7.80 27.32 -11.08
C ASP A 89 8.19 28.20 -9.88
N ARG A 90 7.98 29.52 -10.00
CA ARG A 90 8.22 30.47 -8.91
C ARG A 90 7.25 30.20 -7.75
N LYS A 91 5.95 29.99 -8.02
CA LYS A 91 4.95 29.69 -7.00
C LYS A 91 5.28 28.40 -6.27
N LEU A 92 5.64 27.35 -7.00
CA LEU A 92 6.03 26.06 -6.41
C LEU A 92 7.25 26.23 -5.49
N ARG A 93 8.27 26.95 -5.95
CA ARG A 93 9.46 27.19 -5.17
C ARG A 93 9.15 28.03 -3.93
N GLU A 94 8.43 29.15 -4.06
CA GLU A 94 8.01 30.00 -2.94
C GLU A 94 7.19 29.24 -1.90
N TYR A 95 6.29 28.33 -2.35
CA TYR A 95 5.50 27.47 -1.47
C TYR A 95 6.38 26.59 -0.60
N PHE A 96 7.37 25.91 -1.18
CA PHE A 96 8.26 25.04 -0.44
C PHE A 96 9.38 25.75 0.33
N LEU A 97 9.59 27.06 0.14
CA LEU A 97 10.49 27.85 0.97
C LEU A 97 9.93 28.17 2.37
N ASP A 98 8.68 27.81 2.65
CA ASP A 98 8.15 27.82 4.02
C ASP A 98 9.04 27.01 4.96
N SER A 99 9.34 27.57 6.14
CA SER A 99 10.28 26.96 7.09
C SER A 99 9.86 25.56 7.56
N THR A 100 8.56 25.34 7.71
CA THR A 100 8.01 24.02 8.10
C THR A 100 8.22 22.99 6.99
N LEU A 101 7.98 23.38 5.73
CA LEU A 101 8.18 22.50 4.60
C LEU A 101 9.67 22.21 4.34
N GLN A 102 10.56 23.15 4.62
CA GLN A 102 12.01 22.92 4.57
C GLN A 102 12.45 21.87 5.61
N VAL A 103 11.89 21.89 6.82
CA VAL A 103 12.15 20.84 7.82
C VAL A 103 11.63 19.50 7.34
N ILE A 104 10.43 19.45 6.77
CA ILE A 104 9.86 18.21 6.20
C ILE A 104 10.75 17.63 5.09
N LEU A 105 11.21 18.46 4.15
CA LEU A 105 12.13 18.04 3.08
C LEU A 105 13.40 17.41 3.65
N GLN A 106 14.00 18.04 4.65
CA GLN A 106 15.20 17.56 5.32
C GLN A 106 14.96 16.23 6.05
N ASP A 107 13.87 16.11 6.80
CA ASP A 107 13.51 14.91 7.56
C ASP A 107 13.21 13.74 6.62
N VAL A 108 12.48 13.97 5.52
CA VAL A 108 12.25 12.96 4.47
C VAL A 108 13.56 12.53 3.83
N HIS A 109 14.44 13.47 3.50
CA HIS A 109 15.74 13.15 2.91
C HIS A 109 16.56 12.23 3.82
N GLN A 110 16.56 12.50 5.12
CA GLN A 110 17.28 11.71 6.13
C GLN A 110 16.67 10.34 6.33
N GLU A 111 15.34 10.24 6.54
CA GLU A 111 14.62 9.00 6.82
C GLU A 111 14.65 8.05 5.61
N TYR A 112 14.44 8.59 4.41
CA TYR A 112 14.30 7.81 3.19
C TYR A 112 15.55 7.84 2.31
N SER A 113 16.73 7.54 2.90
CA SER A 113 17.99 7.42 2.16
C SER A 113 17.90 6.37 1.03
N ASN A 114 17.12 5.31 1.21
CA ASN A 114 16.74 4.34 0.18
C ASN A 114 15.35 3.77 0.44
N LEU A 115 14.77 3.13 -0.59
CA LEU A 115 13.45 2.49 -0.58
C LEU A 115 13.51 1.01 -1.01
N LYS A 116 14.66 0.36 -0.85
CA LYS A 116 14.89 -1.02 -1.34
C LYS A 116 13.89 -2.03 -0.77
N SER A 117 13.51 -1.87 0.49
CA SER A 117 12.51 -2.74 1.12
C SER A 117 11.13 -2.54 0.50
N GLU A 118 10.73 -1.29 0.30
CA GLU A 118 9.46 -0.90 -0.31
C GLU A 118 9.40 -1.35 -1.77
N GLU A 119 10.48 -1.15 -2.53
CA GLU A 119 10.64 -1.61 -3.92
C GLU A 119 10.48 -3.13 -4.04
N ALA A 120 11.16 -3.90 -3.19
CA ALA A 120 11.08 -5.35 -3.20
C ALA A 120 9.68 -5.87 -2.87
N ARG A 121 9.01 -5.27 -1.85
CA ARG A 121 7.69 -5.70 -1.39
C ARG A 121 6.59 -5.28 -2.37
N LEU A 122 6.60 -4.06 -2.89
CA LEU A 122 5.66 -3.62 -3.93
C LEU A 122 5.88 -4.41 -5.24
N GLY A 123 7.14 -4.66 -5.62
CA GLY A 123 7.49 -5.52 -6.73
C GLY A 123 6.88 -6.91 -6.58
N LYS A 124 7.04 -7.55 -5.40
CA LYS A 124 6.42 -8.85 -5.12
C LYS A 124 4.91 -8.82 -5.30
N ILE A 125 4.22 -7.79 -4.79
CA ILE A 125 2.77 -7.67 -4.91
C ILE A 125 2.35 -7.51 -6.39
N PHE A 126 2.89 -6.50 -7.07
CA PHE A 126 2.41 -6.14 -8.41
C PHE A 126 2.80 -7.16 -9.49
N TRP A 127 3.98 -7.79 -9.38
CA TRP A 127 4.35 -8.87 -10.30
C TRP A 127 3.54 -10.14 -10.06
N THR A 128 3.23 -10.49 -8.82
CA THR A 128 2.32 -11.63 -8.54
C THR A 128 0.92 -11.34 -9.10
N LEU A 129 0.40 -10.13 -8.92
CA LEU A 129 -0.89 -9.75 -9.50
C LEU A 129 -0.88 -9.82 -11.02
N LYS A 130 0.21 -9.40 -11.68
CA LYS A 130 0.36 -9.49 -13.14
C LYS A 130 0.42 -10.92 -13.65
N GLU A 131 1.01 -11.84 -12.88
CA GLU A 131 1.03 -13.27 -13.21
C GLU A 131 -0.36 -13.91 -13.05
N GLU A 132 -1.09 -13.52 -12.01
CA GLU A 132 -2.44 -14.02 -11.73
C GLU A 132 -3.51 -13.40 -12.66
N ASP A 133 -3.34 -12.14 -13.01
CA ASP A 133 -4.21 -11.40 -13.92
C ASP A 133 -3.39 -10.72 -15.02
N PRO A 134 -3.28 -11.33 -16.23
CA PRO A 134 -2.53 -10.76 -17.35
C PRO A 134 -3.04 -9.37 -17.80
N ASP A 135 -4.27 -9.00 -17.48
CA ASP A 135 -4.85 -7.70 -17.80
C ASP A 135 -4.46 -6.63 -16.76
N PHE A 136 -3.93 -7.03 -15.60
CA PHE A 136 -3.48 -6.09 -14.56
C PHE A 136 -2.33 -5.20 -15.06
N THR A 137 -2.44 -3.91 -14.84
CA THR A 137 -1.38 -2.94 -15.18
C THR A 137 -0.51 -2.66 -13.96
N ILE A 138 0.79 -2.91 -14.07
CA ILE A 138 1.75 -2.52 -13.02
C ILE A 138 1.95 -1.01 -13.12
N PRO A 139 1.71 -0.24 -12.04
CA PRO A 139 1.85 1.21 -12.09
C PRO A 139 3.33 1.65 -12.15
N LEU A 140 3.58 2.79 -12.75
CA LEU A 140 4.77 3.55 -12.49
C LEU A 140 4.67 4.12 -11.06
N VAL A 141 5.63 3.77 -10.19
CA VAL A 141 5.62 4.22 -8.79
C VAL A 141 6.66 5.32 -8.59
N TYR A 142 6.24 6.41 -7.96
CA TYR A 142 7.12 7.52 -7.63
C TYR A 142 6.89 8.04 -6.21
N THR A 143 7.86 8.78 -5.68
CA THR A 143 7.73 9.46 -4.39
C THR A 143 7.58 10.96 -4.56
N GLN A 144 6.83 11.61 -3.66
CA GLN A 144 6.64 13.06 -3.65
C GLN A 144 6.58 13.60 -2.23
N ILE A 145 6.52 14.93 -2.10
CA ILE A 145 6.21 15.66 -0.87
C ILE A 145 4.90 16.40 -1.10
N SER A 146 3.86 16.01 -0.37
CA SER A 146 2.51 16.54 -0.54
C SER A 146 2.17 17.72 0.38
N ALA A 147 3.12 18.20 1.17
CA ALA A 147 2.88 19.16 2.24
C ALA A 147 1.75 18.69 3.19
N LEU A 148 1.78 17.42 3.56
CA LEU A 148 0.82 16.71 4.43
C LEU A 148 -0.61 16.59 3.88
N ASN A 149 -0.86 16.91 2.61
CA ASN A 149 -2.20 16.87 2.02
C ASN A 149 -2.71 15.44 1.77
N GLN A 150 -1.94 14.61 1.06
CA GLN A 150 -2.35 13.27 0.63
C GLN A 150 -1.25 12.25 0.90
N SER A 151 -1.62 11.04 1.32
CA SER A 151 -0.65 9.96 1.55
C SER A 151 -0.28 9.23 0.26
N ILE A 152 -1.30 8.88 -0.52
CA ILE A 152 -1.17 8.16 -1.78
C ILE A 152 -1.95 8.93 -2.86
N VAL A 153 -1.37 9.03 -4.04
CA VAL A 153 -1.98 9.62 -5.23
C VAL A 153 -2.04 8.56 -6.31
N VAL A 154 -3.22 8.31 -6.86
CA VAL A 154 -3.40 7.35 -7.94
C VAL A 154 -3.86 8.10 -9.19
N GLY A 155 -3.17 7.91 -10.28
CA GLY A 155 -3.51 8.39 -11.61
C GLY A 155 -3.64 7.23 -12.59
N ASP A 156 -3.71 7.54 -13.87
CA ASP A 156 -3.76 6.52 -14.93
C ASP A 156 -2.42 5.79 -15.03
N SER A 157 -2.38 4.56 -14.52
CA SER A 157 -1.19 3.71 -14.44
C SER A 157 0.00 4.35 -13.69
N ILE A 158 -0.26 5.31 -12.77
CA ILE A 158 0.75 5.98 -11.97
C ILE A 158 0.34 6.00 -10.49
N LEU A 159 1.32 5.81 -9.62
CA LEU A 159 1.13 5.69 -8.17
C LEU A 159 2.17 6.56 -7.42
N GLY A 160 1.71 7.64 -6.84
CA GLY A 160 2.54 8.57 -6.05
C GLY A 160 2.45 8.27 -4.55
N ILE A 161 3.60 8.19 -3.90
CA ILE A 161 3.76 7.98 -2.46
C ILE A 161 4.28 9.26 -1.84
N SER A 162 3.50 9.89 -0.97
CA SER A 162 3.90 11.11 -0.27
C SER A 162 4.68 10.77 0.99
N LEU A 163 6.01 10.80 0.92
CA LEU A 163 6.89 10.37 2.01
C LEU A 163 6.73 11.20 3.28
N ASP A 164 6.35 12.46 3.15
CA ASP A 164 6.03 13.36 4.25
C ASP A 164 4.82 12.93 5.09
N LYS A 165 4.07 11.92 4.66
CA LYS A 165 2.95 11.32 5.41
C LYS A 165 3.34 10.08 6.21
N TYR A 166 4.62 9.67 6.19
CA TYR A 166 5.09 8.42 6.78
C TYR A 166 6.36 8.57 7.64
N LEU A 167 6.57 9.76 8.24
CA LEU A 167 7.73 10.08 9.10
C LEU A 167 7.66 9.50 10.52
N GLY A 168 6.61 8.72 10.82
CA GLY A 168 6.40 8.12 12.13
C GLY A 168 5.20 8.72 12.88
N ALA A 169 4.42 7.88 13.56
CA ALA A 169 3.17 8.29 14.24
C ALA A 169 3.36 9.43 15.26
N ASP A 170 4.56 9.55 15.84
CA ASP A 170 4.90 10.56 16.84
C ASP A 170 5.72 11.73 16.27
N TYR A 171 5.79 11.84 14.94
CA TYR A 171 6.43 13.00 14.29
C TYR A 171 5.79 14.30 14.79
N PRO A 172 6.59 15.32 15.19
CA PRO A 172 6.09 16.51 15.90
C PRO A 172 4.93 17.22 15.19
N LEU A 173 5.03 17.40 13.86
CA LEU A 173 3.96 18.05 13.10
C LEU A 173 2.67 17.22 13.09
N TYR A 174 2.76 15.87 13.06
CA TYR A 174 1.57 15.05 13.11
C TYR A 174 0.86 15.16 14.45
N THR A 175 1.60 15.28 15.54
CA THR A 175 0.98 15.47 16.88
C THR A 175 0.23 16.79 17.00
N THR A 176 0.61 17.79 16.19
CA THR A 176 -0.05 19.10 16.15
C THR A 176 -1.33 19.08 15.31
N TYR A 177 -1.32 18.39 14.15
CA TYR A 177 -2.38 18.50 13.15
C TYR A 177 -3.33 17.29 13.06
N TYR A 178 -2.96 16.13 13.63
CA TYR A 178 -3.74 14.90 13.49
C TYR A 178 -4.09 14.28 14.85
N TYR A 179 -5.28 13.72 14.93
CA TYR A 179 -5.67 12.91 16.08
C TYR A 179 -4.88 11.60 16.14
N PRO A 180 -4.67 11.00 17.34
CA PRO A 180 -3.93 9.74 17.49
C PRO A 180 -4.42 8.61 16.58
N CYS A 181 -5.74 8.50 16.36
CA CYS A 181 -6.33 7.51 15.47
C CYS A 181 -5.98 7.73 13.98
N GLN A 182 -5.73 8.97 13.57
CA GLN A 182 -5.34 9.30 12.18
C GLN A 182 -3.85 9.07 11.96
N ARG A 183 -2.99 9.55 12.90
CA ARG A 183 -1.53 9.46 12.74
C ARG A 183 -0.94 8.07 12.99
N ARG A 184 -1.72 7.14 13.54
CA ARG A 184 -1.31 5.76 13.82
C ARG A 184 -0.70 5.07 12.59
N SER A 185 -1.31 5.22 11.42
CA SER A 185 -0.84 4.65 10.16
C SER A 185 0.23 5.49 9.45
N MET A 186 0.56 6.70 9.97
CA MET A 186 1.52 7.61 9.32
C MET A 186 2.97 7.22 9.65
N ARG A 187 3.36 6.00 9.33
CA ARG A 187 4.69 5.42 9.59
C ARG A 187 5.16 4.55 8.41
N ARG A 188 6.48 4.44 8.26
CA ARG A 188 7.15 3.82 7.12
C ARG A 188 6.62 2.41 6.78
N GLU A 189 6.30 1.61 7.78
CA GLU A 189 5.82 0.23 7.63
C GLU A 189 4.47 0.15 6.89
N ARG A 190 3.72 1.27 6.83
CA ARG A 190 2.44 1.33 6.14
C ARG A 190 2.53 1.65 4.66
N ILE A 191 3.67 2.16 4.18
CA ILE A 191 3.85 2.59 2.79
C ILE A 191 3.42 1.50 1.79
N VAL A 192 3.90 0.28 1.97
CA VAL A 192 3.65 -0.83 1.03
C VAL A 192 2.17 -1.20 1.00
N SER A 193 1.56 -1.39 2.18
CA SER A 193 0.16 -1.74 2.31
C SER A 193 -0.76 -0.65 1.76
N ASP A 194 -0.49 0.61 2.13
CA ASP A 194 -1.30 1.75 1.67
C ASP A 194 -1.15 1.96 0.15
N ALA A 195 0.08 1.94 -0.39
CA ALA A 195 0.33 2.08 -1.82
C ALA A 195 -0.36 0.99 -2.63
N ALA A 196 -0.19 -0.27 -2.25
CA ALA A 196 -0.80 -1.40 -2.95
C ALA A 196 -2.33 -1.38 -2.83
N SER A 197 -2.87 -1.17 -1.62
CA SER A 197 -4.32 -1.17 -1.42
C SER A 197 -5.02 -0.04 -2.16
N PHE A 198 -4.50 1.19 -2.11
CA PHE A 198 -5.10 2.32 -2.82
C PHE A 198 -5.07 2.14 -4.34
N TYR A 199 -3.99 1.58 -4.88
CA TYR A 199 -3.95 1.27 -6.31
C TYR A 199 -4.98 0.18 -6.67
N LEU A 200 -5.07 -0.90 -5.90
CA LEU A 200 -6.06 -1.95 -6.11
C LEU A 200 -7.50 -1.45 -5.91
N TYR A 201 -7.72 -0.49 -5.02
CA TYR A 201 -9.03 0.15 -4.88
C TYR A 201 -9.41 0.89 -6.16
N SER A 202 -8.50 1.61 -6.80
CA SER A 202 -8.79 2.33 -8.05
C SER A 202 -9.09 1.39 -9.21
N GLU A 203 -8.39 0.27 -9.30
CA GLU A 203 -8.54 -0.69 -10.40
C GLU A 203 -9.81 -1.54 -10.28
N TYR A 204 -10.14 -2.01 -9.07
CA TYR A 204 -11.17 -3.04 -8.86
C TYR A 204 -12.43 -2.54 -8.17
N TRP A 205 -12.45 -1.32 -7.60
CA TRP A 205 -13.65 -0.76 -7.02
C TRP A 205 -14.59 -0.26 -8.11
N LYS A 206 -15.64 -1.03 -8.40
CA LYS A 206 -16.65 -0.70 -9.42
C LYS A 206 -18.10 -0.68 -8.88
N PRO A 207 -18.36 -0.42 -7.60
CA PRO A 207 -19.74 -0.20 -7.18
C PRO A 207 -20.13 1.21 -7.58
N GLY A 208 -21.31 1.37 -8.16
CA GLY A 208 -21.91 2.70 -8.25
C GLY A 208 -22.10 3.32 -6.86
N ASP A 209 -22.63 4.54 -6.78
CA ASP A 209 -22.90 5.30 -5.54
C ASP A 209 -23.75 4.57 -4.49
N THR A 210 -24.13 3.32 -4.78
CA THR A 210 -25.08 2.52 -3.99
C THR A 210 -24.45 1.42 -3.15
N ALA A 211 -23.12 1.38 -2.98
CA ALA A 211 -22.45 0.36 -2.18
C ALA A 211 -22.84 0.41 -0.71
N SER A 212 -23.28 -0.72 -0.18
CA SER A 212 -23.60 -0.89 1.24
C SER A 212 -22.32 -0.94 2.11
N LEU A 213 -22.51 -0.85 3.43
CA LEU A 213 -21.41 -1.09 4.37
C LEU A 213 -20.78 -2.47 4.14
N LEU A 214 -21.57 -3.51 3.96
CA LEU A 214 -21.08 -4.86 3.69
C LEU A 214 -20.20 -4.91 2.43
N ASP A 215 -20.64 -4.24 1.35
CA ASP A 215 -19.87 -4.21 0.10
C ASP A 215 -18.50 -3.58 0.32
N ARG A 216 -18.42 -2.50 1.10
CA ARG A 216 -17.17 -1.81 1.43
C ARG A 216 -16.28 -2.65 2.34
N MET A 217 -16.84 -3.25 3.38
CA MET A 217 -16.10 -4.10 4.33
C MET A 217 -15.43 -5.27 3.62
N VAL A 218 -16.22 -6.01 2.82
CA VAL A 218 -15.71 -7.22 2.14
C VAL A 218 -14.74 -6.83 1.02
N PHE A 219 -15.01 -5.75 0.29
CA PHE A 219 -14.08 -5.28 -0.74
C PHE A 219 -12.72 -4.90 -0.16
N VAL A 220 -12.69 -4.06 0.88
CA VAL A 220 -11.45 -3.69 1.57
C VAL A 220 -10.77 -4.95 2.15
N GLY A 221 -11.56 -5.82 2.79
CA GLY A 221 -11.05 -7.05 3.39
C GLY A 221 -10.38 -7.99 2.39
N LYS A 222 -10.98 -8.22 1.21
CA LYS A 222 -10.37 -9.08 0.19
C LYS A 222 -9.07 -8.50 -0.37
N ILE A 223 -8.98 -7.17 -0.54
CA ILE A 223 -7.75 -6.51 -1.01
C ILE A 223 -6.62 -6.70 0.01
N HIS A 224 -6.87 -6.40 1.29
CA HIS A 224 -5.86 -6.57 2.33
C HIS A 224 -5.52 -8.06 2.56
N TRP A 225 -6.48 -8.97 2.42
CA TRP A 225 -6.19 -10.40 2.45
C TRP A 225 -5.22 -10.82 1.34
N ILE A 226 -5.43 -10.33 0.11
CA ILE A 226 -4.56 -10.60 -1.04
C ILE A 226 -3.15 -10.06 -0.78
N ILE A 227 -3.02 -8.83 -0.29
CA ILE A 227 -1.72 -8.21 0.01
C ILE A 227 -0.97 -9.04 1.06
N ALA A 228 -1.63 -9.38 2.18
CA ALA A 228 -1.03 -10.21 3.23
C ALA A 228 -0.63 -11.59 2.71
N HIS A 229 -1.49 -12.23 1.89
CA HIS A 229 -1.23 -13.53 1.29
C HIS A 229 -0.01 -13.52 0.37
N ILE A 230 0.09 -12.53 -0.51
CA ILE A 230 1.24 -12.38 -1.42
C ILE A 230 2.52 -12.13 -0.64
N LEU A 231 2.49 -11.24 0.35
CA LEU A 231 3.68 -10.93 1.15
C LEU A 231 4.13 -12.14 1.98
N GLY A 232 3.20 -12.86 2.62
CA GLY A 232 3.43 -14.09 3.36
C GLY A 232 4.14 -13.93 4.71
N ASP A 233 4.69 -12.75 5.00
CA ASP A 233 5.41 -12.40 6.23
C ASP A 233 4.63 -11.42 7.13
N VAL A 234 3.39 -11.08 6.74
CA VAL A 234 2.51 -10.16 7.45
C VAL A 234 1.25 -10.89 7.88
N SER A 235 0.87 -10.81 9.15
CA SER A 235 -0.41 -11.36 9.61
C SER A 235 -1.57 -10.52 9.07
N LEU A 236 -2.77 -11.13 8.97
CA LEU A 236 -3.96 -10.41 8.50
C LEU A 236 -4.27 -9.18 9.38
N THR A 237 -4.07 -9.29 10.69
CA THR A 237 -4.33 -8.17 11.62
C THR A 237 -3.28 -7.08 11.53
N ASP A 238 -2.02 -7.45 11.25
CA ASP A 238 -0.94 -6.47 11.04
C ASP A 238 -1.14 -5.72 9.72
N GLU A 239 -1.60 -6.42 8.67
CA GLU A 239 -1.89 -5.80 7.38
C GLU A 239 -2.95 -4.69 7.50
N ILE A 240 -3.97 -4.87 8.31
CA ILE A 240 -5.01 -3.85 8.55
C ILE A 240 -4.71 -2.93 9.75
N ASP A 241 -3.48 -2.92 10.26
CA ASP A 241 -3.02 -2.06 11.37
C ASP A 241 -3.75 -2.28 12.71
N PHE A 242 -4.14 -3.53 12.99
CA PHE A 242 -4.75 -3.88 14.28
C PHE A 242 -3.72 -4.51 15.22
N HIS A 243 -3.23 -3.71 16.16
CA HIS A 243 -2.23 -4.08 17.15
C HIS A 243 -2.68 -3.79 18.59
N GLY A 244 -2.00 -4.38 19.56
CA GLY A 244 -2.12 -4.08 20.98
C GLY A 244 -3.57 -4.05 21.48
N LYS A 245 -4.00 -2.93 22.06
CA LYS A 245 -5.33 -2.78 22.66
C LYS A 245 -6.46 -2.92 21.63
N ARG A 246 -6.29 -2.43 20.40
CA ARG A 246 -7.32 -2.54 19.34
C ARG A 246 -7.58 -3.98 18.95
N LYS A 247 -6.52 -4.74 18.68
CA LYS A 247 -6.60 -6.17 18.36
C LYS A 247 -7.26 -6.94 19.50
N LYS A 248 -6.77 -6.76 20.72
CA LYS A 248 -7.32 -7.42 21.91
C LYS A 248 -8.80 -7.11 22.06
N TRP A 249 -9.21 -5.85 21.95
CA TRP A 249 -10.62 -5.49 22.06
C TRP A 249 -11.48 -6.21 21.00
N CYS A 250 -11.01 -6.26 19.75
CA CYS A 250 -11.73 -6.96 18.69
C CYS A 250 -11.85 -8.47 18.99
N GLU A 251 -10.76 -9.12 19.39
CA GLU A 251 -10.76 -10.55 19.75
C GLU A 251 -11.74 -10.88 20.90
N GLU A 252 -11.87 -9.97 21.87
CA GLU A 252 -12.76 -10.16 23.03
C GLU A 252 -14.22 -9.76 22.77
N ASN A 253 -14.48 -8.89 21.78
CA ASN A 253 -15.80 -8.28 21.60
C ASN A 253 -16.40 -8.46 20.19
N GLN A 254 -15.73 -9.19 19.28
CA GLN A 254 -16.17 -9.28 17.88
C GLN A 254 -17.60 -9.81 17.72
N GLU A 255 -18.03 -10.81 18.50
CA GLU A 255 -19.39 -11.33 18.46
C GLU A 255 -20.44 -10.26 18.81
N LYS A 256 -20.18 -9.46 19.86
CA LYS A 256 -21.07 -8.38 20.29
C LYS A 256 -21.11 -7.25 19.26
N ALA A 257 -19.95 -6.87 18.73
CA ALA A 257 -19.83 -5.83 17.71
C ALA A 257 -20.52 -6.24 16.40
N TRP A 258 -20.32 -7.50 15.98
CA TRP A 258 -21.02 -8.04 14.82
C TRP A 258 -22.53 -8.09 15.00
N LYS A 259 -22.98 -8.61 16.13
CA LYS A 259 -24.41 -8.63 16.48
C LYS A 259 -25.01 -7.21 16.46
N TYR A 260 -24.31 -6.22 17.01
CA TYR A 260 -24.75 -4.82 16.96
C TYR A 260 -24.94 -4.34 15.52
N ILE A 261 -23.97 -4.60 14.61
CA ILE A 261 -24.04 -4.22 13.21
C ILE A 261 -25.24 -4.90 12.50
N VAL A 262 -25.46 -6.18 12.77
CA VAL A 262 -26.55 -6.97 12.15
C VAL A 262 -27.91 -6.55 12.68
N ASP A 263 -28.09 -6.48 14.00
CA ASP A 263 -29.39 -6.15 14.64
C ASP A 263 -29.91 -4.76 14.27
N HIS A 264 -29.00 -3.80 14.00
CA HIS A 264 -29.36 -2.47 13.55
C HIS A 264 -29.47 -2.33 12.03
N GLY A 265 -29.32 -3.42 11.28
CA GLY A 265 -29.40 -3.41 9.81
C GLY A 265 -28.27 -2.65 9.11
N PHE A 266 -27.17 -2.37 9.79
CA PHE A 266 -26.08 -1.55 9.24
C PHE A 266 -25.37 -2.20 8.06
N LEU A 267 -25.35 -3.53 7.95
CA LEU A 267 -24.74 -4.21 6.81
C LEU A 267 -25.25 -3.70 5.46
N GLN A 268 -26.54 -3.37 5.39
CA GLN A 268 -27.17 -2.91 4.15
C GLN A 268 -27.26 -1.39 4.04
N THR A 269 -26.72 -0.67 5.03
CA THR A 269 -26.75 0.81 4.99
C THR A 269 -25.90 1.33 3.85
N LYS A 270 -26.42 2.34 3.16
CA LYS A 270 -25.73 3.12 2.13
C LYS A 270 -25.46 4.55 2.60
N ASP A 271 -25.88 4.86 3.82
CA ASP A 271 -25.64 6.16 4.42
C ASP A 271 -24.16 6.38 4.65
N PHE A 272 -23.65 7.48 4.11
CA PHE A 272 -22.21 7.81 4.16
C PHE A 272 -21.70 7.96 5.60
N MET A 273 -22.48 8.61 6.47
CA MET A 273 -22.04 8.86 7.85
C MET A 273 -22.01 7.57 8.67
N GLN A 274 -23.03 6.71 8.48
CA GLN A 274 -23.04 5.39 9.12
C GLN A 274 -21.90 4.51 8.60
N THR A 275 -21.70 4.45 7.29
CA THR A 275 -20.59 3.73 6.68
C THR A 275 -19.25 4.22 7.22
N ARG A 276 -19.06 5.54 7.27
CA ARG A 276 -17.85 6.17 7.80
C ARG A 276 -17.61 5.80 9.26
N THR A 277 -18.65 5.62 10.08
CA THR A 277 -18.52 5.21 11.49
C THR A 277 -17.77 3.89 11.64
N PHE A 278 -17.95 2.94 10.71
CA PHE A 278 -17.31 1.63 10.76
C PHE A 278 -16.03 1.54 9.93
N MET A 279 -15.86 2.41 8.94
CA MET A 279 -14.72 2.36 8.01
C MET A 279 -13.65 3.42 8.31
N GLY A 280 -14.02 4.51 8.96
CA GLY A 280 -13.11 5.65 9.18
C GLY A 280 -12.25 5.52 10.45
N PRO A 281 -11.12 6.25 10.51
CA PRO A 281 -10.29 6.35 11.71
C PRO A 281 -10.93 7.32 12.71
N PHE A 282 -11.45 6.78 13.80
CA PHE A 282 -12.05 7.52 14.91
C PHE A 282 -11.42 7.09 16.24
N PRO A 283 -11.62 7.81 17.34
CA PRO A 283 -11.16 7.36 18.65
C PRO A 283 -11.77 6.01 19.06
N TYR A 284 -13.01 5.75 18.67
CA TYR A 284 -13.77 4.52 18.90
C TYR A 284 -14.94 4.41 17.91
N THR A 285 -15.56 3.24 17.80
CA THR A 285 -16.76 3.06 16.97
C THR A 285 -17.99 3.61 17.70
N LYS A 286 -18.60 4.68 17.16
CA LYS A 286 -19.81 5.31 17.72
C LYS A 286 -20.94 4.29 17.79
N GLY A 287 -21.61 4.24 18.95
CA GLY A 287 -22.69 3.28 19.24
C GLY A 287 -22.22 2.03 19.96
N LEU A 288 -20.90 1.82 20.09
CA LEU A 288 -20.28 0.87 21.00
C LEU A 288 -19.62 1.61 22.19
N SER A 289 -18.84 0.90 23.01
CA SER A 289 -18.14 1.53 24.13
C SER A 289 -17.02 2.46 23.63
N GLU A 290 -16.65 3.45 24.46
CA GLU A 290 -15.52 4.35 24.18
C GLU A 290 -14.15 3.62 24.17
N GLU A 291 -14.11 2.38 24.65
CA GLU A 291 -12.95 1.51 24.58
C GLU A 291 -12.90 0.71 23.26
N SER A 292 -13.97 0.77 22.45
CA SER A 292 -14.06 -0.03 21.23
C SER A 292 -12.99 0.36 20.21
N ALA A 293 -12.56 -0.62 19.44
CA ALA A 293 -11.74 -0.34 18.28
C ALA A 293 -12.53 0.47 17.25
N ASP A 294 -11.85 1.34 16.54
CA ASP A 294 -12.34 1.99 15.32
C ASP A 294 -12.09 1.10 14.09
N GLN A 295 -12.61 1.49 12.94
CA GLN A 295 -12.43 0.79 11.66
C GLN A 295 -12.81 -0.70 11.72
N LEU A 296 -13.87 -1.04 12.46
CA LEU A 296 -14.36 -2.43 12.57
C LEU A 296 -14.72 -3.05 11.22
N GLY A 297 -15.02 -2.22 10.21
CA GLY A 297 -15.23 -2.69 8.84
C GLY A 297 -14.02 -3.38 8.22
N TYR A 298 -12.81 -2.92 8.53
CA TYR A 298 -11.57 -3.59 8.11
C TYR A 298 -11.40 -4.94 8.82
N TRP A 299 -11.65 -4.95 10.15
CA TRP A 299 -11.59 -6.18 10.94
C TRP A 299 -12.51 -7.26 10.40
N PHE A 300 -13.80 -6.95 10.27
CA PHE A 300 -14.77 -7.93 9.79
C PHE A 300 -14.55 -8.27 8.32
N GLY A 301 -14.20 -7.29 7.49
CA GLY A 301 -13.96 -7.50 6.06
C GLY A 301 -12.85 -8.52 5.79
N ILE A 302 -11.69 -8.38 6.46
CA ILE A 302 -10.57 -9.30 6.25
C ILE A 302 -10.88 -10.72 6.78
N HIS A 303 -11.61 -10.82 7.89
CA HIS A 303 -12.00 -12.13 8.45
C HIS A 303 -13.08 -12.82 7.59
N ILE A 304 -13.97 -12.06 6.94
CA ILE A 304 -14.92 -12.61 5.95
C ILE A 304 -14.17 -13.16 4.74
N ALA A 305 -13.19 -12.40 4.21
CA ALA A 305 -12.37 -12.85 3.11
C ALA A 305 -11.54 -14.09 3.47
N ASP A 306 -10.96 -14.12 4.66
CA ASP A 306 -10.20 -15.27 5.18
C ASP A 306 -11.07 -16.52 5.36
N ALA A 307 -12.27 -16.36 5.92
CA ALA A 307 -13.25 -17.45 6.06
C ALA A 307 -13.67 -18.02 4.69
N PHE A 308 -13.86 -17.14 3.70
CA PHE A 308 -14.14 -17.55 2.33
C PHE A 308 -12.98 -18.35 1.74
N MET A 309 -11.75 -17.83 1.80
CA MET A 309 -10.58 -18.47 1.23
C MET A 309 -10.20 -19.79 1.91
N LYS A 310 -10.42 -19.92 3.22
CA LYS A 310 -10.28 -21.20 3.94
C LYS A 310 -11.27 -22.25 3.47
N LYS A 311 -12.47 -21.85 3.08
CA LYS A 311 -13.52 -22.75 2.59
C LYS A 311 -13.35 -23.09 1.11
N TYR A 312 -12.78 -22.18 0.32
CA TYR A 312 -12.55 -22.30 -1.11
C TYR A 312 -11.08 -22.01 -1.45
N PRO A 313 -10.14 -22.89 -1.03
CA PRO A 313 -8.70 -22.64 -1.13
C PRO A 313 -8.19 -22.63 -2.59
N ASP A 314 -8.93 -23.20 -3.53
CA ASP A 314 -8.56 -23.23 -4.95
C ASP A 314 -8.98 -21.96 -5.71
N THR A 315 -9.62 -20.99 -5.03
CA THR A 315 -9.99 -19.70 -5.64
C THR A 315 -8.74 -18.90 -5.95
N THR A 316 -8.54 -18.55 -7.21
CA THR A 316 -7.41 -17.71 -7.63
C THR A 316 -7.55 -16.25 -7.16
N ILE A 317 -6.45 -15.51 -7.11
CA ILE A 317 -6.47 -14.07 -6.78
C ILE A 317 -7.34 -13.31 -7.78
N ARG A 318 -7.24 -13.64 -9.08
CA ARG A 318 -8.07 -13.03 -10.13
C ARG A 318 -9.56 -13.25 -9.89
N GLU A 319 -9.96 -14.48 -9.56
CA GLU A 319 -11.35 -14.79 -9.23
C GLU A 319 -11.82 -14.03 -8.01
N LEU A 320 -11.04 -14.00 -6.91
CA LEU A 320 -11.35 -13.28 -5.69
C LEU A 320 -11.51 -11.76 -5.95
N LEU A 321 -10.64 -11.16 -6.75
CA LEU A 321 -10.72 -9.74 -7.12
C LEU A 321 -12.02 -9.40 -7.85
N ASN A 322 -12.47 -10.28 -8.76
CA ASN A 322 -13.66 -10.07 -9.58
C ASN A 322 -14.97 -10.51 -8.91
N MET A 323 -14.89 -11.28 -7.81
CA MET A 323 -16.07 -11.77 -7.11
C MET A 323 -16.77 -10.64 -6.33
N SER A 324 -18.11 -10.63 -6.36
CA SER A 324 -18.89 -9.63 -5.62
C SER A 324 -18.77 -9.83 -4.11
N SER A 325 -18.84 -8.72 -3.37
CA SER A 325 -18.82 -8.74 -1.89
C SER A 325 -19.95 -9.57 -1.29
N GLN A 326 -21.13 -9.51 -1.88
CA GLN A 326 -22.31 -10.28 -1.45
C GLN A 326 -22.11 -11.78 -1.62
N GLU A 327 -21.45 -12.19 -2.72
CA GLU A 327 -21.15 -13.61 -2.99
C GLU A 327 -20.10 -14.13 -2.00
N ILE A 328 -19.02 -13.37 -1.79
CA ILE A 328 -17.97 -13.73 -0.81
C ILE A 328 -18.59 -13.88 0.57
N TYR A 329 -19.38 -12.89 1.03
CA TYR A 329 -20.02 -12.92 2.34
C TYR A 329 -20.95 -14.14 2.47
N LYS A 330 -21.83 -14.38 1.50
CA LYS A 330 -22.75 -15.51 1.53
C LYS A 330 -22.04 -16.85 1.57
N LYS A 331 -21.01 -17.02 0.73
CA LYS A 331 -20.26 -18.28 0.63
C LYS A 331 -19.32 -18.51 1.82
N SER A 332 -18.79 -17.45 2.44
CA SER A 332 -17.94 -17.54 3.63
C SER A 332 -18.66 -18.17 4.82
N GLU A 333 -19.98 -17.97 4.90
CA GLU A 333 -20.79 -18.34 6.09
C GLU A 333 -20.21 -17.77 7.38
N TYR A 334 -19.56 -16.60 7.27
CA TYR A 334 -18.84 -15.98 8.38
C TYR A 334 -19.73 -15.70 9.57
N LYS A 335 -19.28 -16.17 10.71
CA LYS A 335 -19.83 -15.90 12.05
C LYS A 335 -18.64 -15.73 12.98
N PRO A 336 -18.44 -14.54 13.57
CA PRO A 336 -17.36 -14.30 14.52
C PRO A 336 -17.54 -15.07 15.82
#